data_47408b46573a9ff66aed5f535a999e88
#
_entry.id   47408b46573a9ff66aed5f535a999e88
#
_cell.length_a   1.000
_cell.length_b   1.000
_cell.length_c   1.000
_cell.angle_alpha   90.00
_cell.angle_beta   90.00
_cell.angle_gamma   90.00
#
_symmetry.space_group_name_H-M   'P 1'
#
loop_
_entity.id
_entity.type
_entity.pdbx_description
1 polymer ?
#
loop_
_entity_poly.entity_id
_entity_poly.type
_entity_poly.pdbx_seq_one_letter_code
_entity_poly.pdbx_strand_id
1 'polypeptide(L)'
;MPYIEGKKLSEHLDFFPLNKQKEIMKIIGQETAKLHDNDIIHGDLTTSNMIFIEDNMSATQINKNFNDENSRTNKKGGLLINNLENGSEQSELLGGNKQALASSNFKIYFIDFGLGFISKKIEDKAVDIHLLKQALEAKHFTHWETLFNEFLKGYKHSKEADKVLERLKQVERRGRYKG
;
A
#
# COMPACT_ATOMS: atom_id res chain seq x y z
N MET A 1 -22.13 -14.75 2.43
CA MET A 1 -20.90 -13.98 2.40
C MET A 1 -21.20 -12.58 2.88
N PRO A 2 -20.38 -11.96 3.73
CA PRO A 2 -20.58 -10.55 4.06
C PRO A 2 -20.38 -9.71 2.79
N TYR A 3 -21.30 -8.78 2.55
CA TYR A 3 -21.19 -7.82 1.46
C TYR A 3 -20.15 -6.76 1.84
N ILE A 4 -19.15 -6.54 1.00
CA ILE A 4 -18.12 -5.50 1.18
C ILE A 4 -18.53 -4.33 0.28
N GLU A 5 -18.97 -3.23 0.89
CA GLU A 5 -19.28 -2.00 0.16
C GLU A 5 -17.98 -1.27 -0.18
N GLY A 6 -17.70 -1.10 -1.48
CA GLY A 6 -16.48 -0.45 -1.94
C GLY A 6 -16.41 -0.36 -3.46
N LYS A 7 -15.33 0.25 -3.95
CA LYS A 7 -15.09 0.46 -5.39
C LYS A 7 -14.23 -0.68 -5.93
N LYS A 8 -14.74 -1.45 -6.90
CA LYS A 8 -13.97 -2.48 -7.59
C LYS A 8 -12.86 -1.84 -8.42
N LEU A 9 -11.61 -2.25 -8.21
CA LEU A 9 -10.47 -1.55 -8.84
C LEU A 9 -10.44 -1.69 -10.36
N SER A 10 -10.89 -2.82 -10.92
CA SER A 10 -10.99 -2.99 -12.38
C SER A 10 -11.90 -1.97 -13.07
N GLU A 11 -12.81 -1.34 -12.32
CA GLU A 11 -13.78 -0.38 -12.84
C GLU A 11 -13.44 1.06 -12.46
N HIS A 12 -12.70 1.26 -11.36
CA HIS A 12 -12.54 2.59 -10.77
C HIS A 12 -11.08 3.08 -10.72
N LEU A 13 -10.08 2.20 -10.90
CA LEU A 13 -8.67 2.59 -10.73
C LEU A 13 -8.27 3.76 -11.64
N ASP A 14 -8.68 3.75 -12.91
CA ASP A 14 -8.32 4.76 -13.90
C ASP A 14 -9.00 6.13 -13.65
N PHE A 15 -10.04 6.17 -12.84
CA PHE A 15 -10.72 7.43 -12.48
C PHE A 15 -10.05 8.16 -11.31
N PHE A 16 -9.13 7.52 -10.59
CA PHE A 16 -8.34 8.21 -9.57
C PHE A 16 -7.23 9.04 -10.22
N PRO A 17 -6.80 10.16 -9.58
CA PRO A 17 -5.58 10.85 -10.00
C PRO A 17 -4.38 9.90 -10.02
N LEU A 18 -3.45 10.05 -10.96
CA LEU A 18 -2.32 9.14 -11.15
C LEU A 18 -1.50 8.91 -9.88
N ASN A 19 -1.31 9.93 -9.05
CA ASN A 19 -0.60 9.79 -7.77
C ASN A 19 -1.36 8.84 -6.82
N LYS A 20 -2.69 8.89 -6.81
CA LYS A 20 -3.53 7.98 -6.01
C LYS A 20 -3.48 6.55 -6.55
N GLN A 21 -3.53 6.39 -7.88
CA GLN A 21 -3.35 5.08 -8.51
C GLN A 21 -2.01 4.44 -8.10
N LYS A 22 -0.92 5.22 -8.13
CA LYS A 22 0.43 4.77 -7.70
C LYS A 22 0.45 4.34 -6.23
N GLU A 23 -0.15 5.12 -5.36
CA GLU A 23 -0.26 4.80 -3.92
C GLU A 23 -1.03 3.49 -3.72
N ILE A 24 -2.17 3.34 -4.38
CA ILE A 24 -2.99 2.12 -4.35
C ILE A 24 -2.15 0.91 -4.78
N MET A 25 -1.46 1.00 -5.92
CA MET A 25 -0.66 -0.10 -6.43
C MET A 25 0.52 -0.47 -5.51
N LYS A 26 1.15 0.51 -4.89
CA LYS A 26 2.20 0.26 -3.90
C LYS A 26 1.67 -0.51 -2.69
N ILE A 27 0.49 -0.15 -2.19
CA ILE A 27 -0.17 -0.86 -1.09
C ILE A 27 -0.55 -2.28 -1.51
N ILE A 28 -1.11 -2.47 -2.71
CA ILE A 28 -1.40 -3.81 -3.24
C ILE A 28 -0.13 -4.66 -3.26
N GLY A 29 1.00 -4.09 -3.66
CA GLY A 29 2.29 -4.79 -3.62
C GLY A 29 2.69 -5.22 -2.20
N GLN A 30 2.49 -4.36 -1.20
CA GLN A 30 2.77 -4.68 0.21
C GLN A 30 1.85 -5.78 0.75
N GLU A 31 0.56 -5.72 0.45
CA GLU A 31 -0.39 -6.72 0.90
C GLU A 31 -0.16 -8.07 0.19
N THR A 32 0.16 -8.07 -1.11
CA THR A 32 0.56 -9.28 -1.84
C THR A 32 1.84 -9.89 -1.25
N ALA A 33 2.82 -9.05 -0.86
CA ALA A 33 4.02 -9.51 -0.16
C ALA A 33 3.68 -10.25 1.13
N LYS A 34 2.74 -9.72 1.92
CA LYS A 34 2.28 -10.39 3.16
C LYS A 34 1.59 -11.74 2.88
N LEU A 35 0.76 -11.83 1.83
CA LEU A 35 0.16 -13.10 1.42
C LEU A 35 1.24 -14.12 1.08
N HIS A 36 2.18 -13.77 0.20
CA HIS A 36 3.25 -14.64 -0.25
C HIS A 36 4.24 -15.03 0.86
N ASP A 37 4.49 -14.14 1.83
CA ASP A 37 5.32 -14.42 3.01
C ASP A 37 4.66 -15.43 3.96
N ASN A 38 3.35 -15.59 3.87
CA ASN A 38 2.56 -16.62 4.56
C ASN A 38 2.21 -17.81 3.64
N ASP A 39 2.90 -17.93 2.50
CA ASP A 39 2.74 -19.00 1.52
C ASP A 39 1.32 -19.07 0.90
N ILE A 40 0.56 -17.98 0.95
CA ILE A 40 -0.78 -17.89 0.36
C ILE A 40 -0.65 -17.35 -1.06
N ILE A 41 -1.12 -18.12 -2.03
CA ILE A 41 -1.24 -17.75 -3.44
C ILE A 41 -2.70 -17.42 -3.71
N HIS A 42 -2.96 -16.28 -4.35
CA HIS A 42 -4.33 -15.89 -4.70
C HIS A 42 -4.90 -16.75 -5.83
N GLY A 43 -4.06 -17.05 -6.82
CA GLY A 43 -4.41 -17.88 -7.98
C GLY A 43 -5.19 -17.14 -9.09
N ASP A 44 -5.77 -15.98 -8.77
CA ASP A 44 -6.41 -15.06 -9.72
C ASP A 44 -6.19 -13.61 -9.26
N LEU A 45 -4.93 -13.23 -9.11
CA LEU A 45 -4.53 -11.90 -8.63
C LEU A 45 -4.75 -10.86 -9.73
N THR A 46 -5.96 -10.29 -9.78
CA THR A 46 -6.37 -9.28 -10.78
C THR A 46 -7.05 -8.10 -10.11
N THR A 47 -7.10 -6.94 -10.78
CA THR A 47 -7.82 -5.75 -10.27
C THR A 47 -9.33 -5.99 -10.15
N SER A 48 -9.86 -7.03 -10.78
CA SER A 48 -11.26 -7.45 -10.63
C SER A 48 -11.55 -8.07 -9.26
N ASN A 49 -10.54 -8.63 -8.63
CA ASN A 49 -10.62 -9.28 -7.31
C ASN A 49 -10.09 -8.39 -6.18
N MET A 50 -10.15 -7.07 -6.39
CA MET A 50 -9.72 -6.07 -5.40
C MET A 50 -10.78 -5.00 -5.21
N ILE A 51 -11.13 -4.74 -3.94
CA ILE A 51 -12.08 -3.70 -3.54
C ILE A 51 -11.33 -2.59 -2.79
N PHE A 52 -11.51 -1.37 -3.24
CA PHE A 52 -11.01 -0.16 -2.61
C PHE A 52 -12.09 0.41 -1.69
N ILE A 53 -11.73 0.70 -0.45
CA ILE A 53 -12.60 1.36 0.55
C ILE A 53 -11.87 2.58 1.09
N GLU A 54 -12.49 3.75 0.98
CA GLU A 54 -12.01 4.94 1.67
C GLU A 54 -12.32 4.82 3.16
N ASP A 55 -11.29 4.91 4.02
CA ASP A 55 -11.52 5.09 5.45
C ASP A 55 -12.00 6.54 5.64
N ASN A 56 -13.32 6.72 5.65
CA ASN A 56 -13.94 7.97 6.06
C ASN A 56 -13.77 8.14 7.58
N MET A 57 -12.54 8.34 8.05
CA MET A 57 -12.33 8.98 9.33
C MET A 57 -12.76 10.43 9.14
N SER A 58 -14.02 10.70 9.43
CA SER A 58 -14.61 12.03 9.34
C SER A 58 -13.74 13.00 10.15
N ALA A 59 -13.45 14.17 9.56
CA ALA A 59 -12.74 15.29 10.19
C ALA A 59 -13.31 15.67 11.57
N THR A 60 -14.50 15.16 11.93
CA THR A 60 -15.16 15.29 13.21
C THR A 60 -14.45 14.56 14.37
N GLN A 61 -13.66 13.50 14.10
CA GLN A 61 -12.94 12.79 15.17
C GLN A 61 -11.55 13.38 15.44
N ILE A 62 -10.94 14.03 14.44
CA ILE A 62 -9.67 14.74 14.64
C ILE A 62 -9.89 15.94 15.56
N ASN A 63 -11.01 16.68 15.42
CA ASN A 63 -11.34 17.81 16.28
C ASN A 63 -11.76 17.41 17.70
N LYS A 64 -12.26 16.19 17.95
CA LYS A 64 -12.56 15.73 19.31
C LYS A 64 -11.29 15.44 20.12
N ASN A 65 -10.28 14.83 19.51
CA ASN A 65 -9.04 14.51 20.22
C ASN A 65 -8.21 15.77 20.52
N PHE A 66 -8.25 16.80 19.66
CA PHE A 66 -7.58 18.09 19.92
C PHE A 66 -8.28 18.93 21.00
N ASN A 67 -9.59 18.79 21.16
CA ASN A 67 -10.33 19.55 22.16
C ASN A 67 -10.34 18.90 23.56
N ASP A 68 -10.16 17.57 23.66
CA ASP A 68 -10.08 16.88 24.95
C ASP A 68 -8.71 17.03 25.63
N GLU A 69 -7.62 17.24 24.89
CA GLU A 69 -6.31 17.52 25.48
C GLU A 69 -6.16 18.96 25.95
N ASN A 70 -6.85 19.94 25.31
CA ASN A 70 -6.81 21.33 25.71
C ASN A 70 -7.74 21.70 26.86
N SER A 71 -8.69 20.83 27.26
CA SER A 71 -9.58 21.11 28.39
C SER A 71 -9.06 20.60 29.74
N ARG A 72 -7.92 19.89 29.78
CA ARG A 72 -7.29 19.38 31.02
C ARG A 72 -6.16 20.22 31.58
N THR A 73 -5.76 21.31 30.94
CA THR A 73 -4.60 22.12 31.37
C THR A 73 -4.92 23.55 31.80
N ASN A 74 -6.18 23.88 32.10
CA ASN A 74 -6.52 25.22 32.62
C ASN A 74 -7.16 25.14 34.01
N LYS A 75 -6.37 24.80 35.05
CA LYS A 75 -6.59 25.24 36.42
C LYS A 75 -5.26 25.21 37.21
N LYS A 76 -4.60 26.29 37.31
CA LYS A 76 -3.97 26.97 38.44
C LYS A 76 -2.76 27.79 38.02
N GLY A 77 -2.93 29.09 38.16
CA GLY A 77 -2.05 29.95 38.93
C GLY A 77 -0.76 30.41 38.25
N GLY A 78 -0.79 31.57 37.68
CA GLY A 78 -0.05 32.72 38.15
C GLY A 78 1.46 32.81 37.84
N LEU A 79 1.75 33.88 37.18
CA LEU A 79 2.89 34.80 37.31
C LEU A 79 4.00 34.69 36.25
N LEU A 80 4.09 35.81 35.57
CA LEU A 80 5.16 36.36 34.71
C LEU A 80 6.58 35.97 35.16
N ILE A 81 7.51 35.86 34.21
CA ILE A 81 8.63 36.78 34.04
C ILE A 81 9.29 36.54 32.65
N ASN A 82 9.53 37.67 31.95
CA ASN A 82 10.44 37.82 30.84
C ASN A 82 11.90 37.63 31.25
N ASN A 83 12.73 37.17 30.30
CA ASN A 83 14.00 37.75 29.84
C ASN A 83 14.84 36.67 29.16
N LEU A 84 15.10 36.86 27.87
CA LEU A 84 16.33 37.39 27.25
C LEU A 84 17.64 36.64 27.56
N GLU A 85 18.22 36.28 26.45
CA GLU A 85 19.63 36.29 26.06
C GLU A 85 20.39 34.95 25.89
N ASN A 86 20.79 34.79 24.63
CA ASN A 86 22.10 34.40 24.10
C ASN A 86 22.82 33.15 24.63
N GLY A 87 23.15 32.31 23.65
CA GLY A 87 24.24 31.36 23.81
C GLY A 87 24.26 30.34 22.68
N SER A 88 25.06 30.66 21.68
CA SER A 88 25.56 29.72 20.66
C SER A 88 26.11 28.45 21.29
N GLU A 89 25.83 27.27 20.72
CA GLU A 89 26.86 26.36 20.24
C GLU A 89 26.27 25.07 19.64
N GLN A 90 26.97 24.65 18.65
CA GLN A 90 26.83 23.51 17.75
C GLN A 90 26.66 22.17 18.48
N SER A 91 25.78 21.32 18.00
CA SER A 91 26.14 19.93 17.77
C SER A 91 25.24 19.33 16.68
N GLU A 92 25.89 19.00 15.60
CA GLU A 92 25.43 18.17 14.51
C GLU A 92 24.99 16.79 15.01
N LEU A 93 24.21 16.16 14.11
CA LEU A 93 24.12 14.74 13.85
C LEU A 93 22.85 14.02 14.32
N LEU A 94 22.32 13.40 13.28
CA LEU A 94 21.31 12.36 13.22
C LEU A 94 19.87 12.83 13.00
N GLY A 95 19.68 13.50 11.87
CA GLY A 95 18.40 13.55 11.18
C GLY A 95 18.01 12.17 10.65
N GLY A 96 17.62 11.27 11.53
CA GLY A 96 16.88 10.08 11.13
C GLY A 96 15.53 10.55 10.60
N ASN A 97 15.41 10.59 9.28
CA ASN A 97 14.17 10.85 8.58
C ASN A 97 13.20 9.70 8.90
N LYS A 98 12.54 9.76 10.05
CA LYS A 98 11.31 9.01 10.30
C LYS A 98 10.27 9.62 9.36
N GLN A 99 10.28 9.17 8.10
CA GLN A 99 9.08 9.26 7.28
C GLN A 99 7.99 8.55 8.07
N ALA A 100 7.17 9.36 8.77
CA ALA A 100 5.90 8.90 9.26
C ALA A 100 5.22 8.24 8.06
N LEU A 101 5.00 6.91 8.13
CA LEU A 101 4.09 6.24 7.20
C LEU A 101 2.78 7.01 7.34
N ALA A 102 2.49 7.85 6.36
CA ALA A 102 1.18 8.45 6.24
C ALA A 102 0.22 7.27 6.21
N SER A 103 -0.59 7.15 7.27
CA SER A 103 -1.66 6.15 7.29
C SER A 103 -2.52 6.44 6.07
N SER A 104 -2.50 5.54 5.10
CA SER A 104 -3.34 5.69 3.92
C SER A 104 -4.79 5.72 4.38
N ASN A 105 -5.51 6.78 4.02
CA ASN A 105 -6.92 6.93 4.39
C ASN A 105 -7.81 5.98 3.58
N PHE A 106 -7.33 4.78 3.28
CA PHE A 106 -8.07 3.75 2.55
C PHE A 106 -7.51 2.35 2.81
N LYS A 107 -8.34 1.33 2.51
CA LYS A 107 -8.00 -0.09 2.60
C LYS A 107 -8.25 -0.77 1.27
N ILE A 108 -7.45 -1.80 0.99
CA ILE A 108 -7.65 -2.71 -0.13
C ILE A 108 -8.03 -4.08 0.42
N TYR A 109 -9.12 -4.64 -0.10
CA TYR A 109 -9.54 -5.99 0.20
C TYR A 109 -9.34 -6.87 -1.02
N PHE A 110 -8.61 -7.97 -0.84
CA PHE A 110 -8.59 -9.06 -1.81
C PHE A 110 -9.82 -9.93 -1.59
N ILE A 111 -10.49 -10.28 -2.67
CA ILE A 111 -11.70 -11.10 -2.68
C ILE A 111 -11.54 -12.25 -3.66
N ASP A 112 -12.43 -13.24 -3.57
CA ASP A 112 -12.47 -14.38 -4.48
C ASP A 112 -11.19 -15.23 -4.51
N PHE A 113 -10.89 -15.83 -3.38
CA PHE A 113 -9.83 -16.84 -3.25
C PHE A 113 -10.24 -18.24 -3.75
N GLY A 114 -11.22 -18.32 -4.66
CA GLY A 114 -11.72 -19.60 -5.17
C GLY A 114 -10.67 -20.46 -5.89
N LEU A 115 -9.63 -19.82 -6.45
CA LEU A 115 -8.47 -20.49 -7.04
C LEU A 115 -7.23 -20.40 -6.13
N GLY A 116 -7.38 -19.88 -4.91
CA GLY A 116 -6.29 -19.72 -3.97
C GLY A 116 -5.81 -21.05 -3.38
N PHE A 117 -4.54 -21.12 -3.08
CA PHE A 117 -3.92 -22.32 -2.48
C PHE A 117 -2.66 -21.95 -1.68
N ILE A 118 -2.18 -22.90 -0.87
CA ILE A 118 -0.95 -22.74 -0.08
C ILE A 118 0.23 -23.29 -0.88
N SER A 119 1.27 -22.48 -1.08
CA SER A 119 2.49 -22.89 -1.76
C SER A 119 3.72 -22.11 -1.32
N LYS A 120 4.81 -22.83 -1.04
CA LYS A 120 6.14 -22.26 -0.79
C LYS A 120 6.96 -22.05 -2.07
N LYS A 121 6.43 -22.44 -3.22
CA LYS A 121 7.16 -22.39 -4.48
C LYS A 121 7.28 -20.94 -4.98
N ILE A 122 8.52 -20.52 -5.24
CA ILE A 122 8.82 -19.22 -5.84
C ILE A 122 8.12 -19.03 -7.20
N GLU A 123 7.98 -20.13 -7.97
CA GLU A 123 7.26 -20.13 -9.25
C GLU A 123 5.81 -19.69 -9.09
N ASP A 124 5.08 -20.25 -8.13
CA ASP A 124 3.66 -19.97 -7.94
C ASP A 124 3.44 -18.52 -7.51
N LYS A 125 4.32 -17.97 -6.63
CA LYS A 125 4.35 -16.55 -6.26
C LYS A 125 4.62 -15.64 -7.49
N ALA A 126 5.54 -16.06 -8.36
CA ALA A 126 5.86 -15.32 -9.58
C ALA A 126 4.72 -15.34 -10.61
N VAL A 127 4.03 -16.49 -10.76
CA VAL A 127 2.85 -16.61 -11.63
C VAL A 127 1.71 -15.73 -11.15
N ASP A 128 1.48 -15.66 -9.84
CA ASP A 128 0.44 -14.79 -9.25
C ASP A 128 0.68 -13.31 -9.59
N ILE A 129 1.93 -12.84 -9.46
CA ILE A 129 2.32 -11.47 -9.88
C ILE A 129 2.17 -11.29 -11.40
N HIS A 130 2.49 -12.31 -12.19
CA HIS A 130 2.33 -12.25 -13.65
C HIS A 130 0.88 -12.06 -14.07
N LEU A 131 -0.07 -12.71 -13.39
CA LEU A 131 -1.51 -12.52 -13.61
C LEU A 131 -1.93 -11.07 -13.37
N LEU A 132 -1.44 -10.44 -12.29
CA LEU A 132 -1.71 -9.02 -12.03
C LEU A 132 -1.16 -8.14 -13.15
N LYS A 133 0.07 -8.39 -13.61
CA LYS A 133 0.65 -7.64 -14.72
C LYS A 133 -0.22 -7.73 -15.97
N GLN A 134 -0.65 -8.93 -16.35
CA GLN A 134 -1.53 -9.13 -17.51
C GLN A 134 -2.88 -8.41 -17.34
N ALA A 135 -3.45 -8.42 -16.13
CA ALA A 135 -4.68 -7.69 -15.83
C ALA A 135 -4.51 -6.17 -15.99
N LEU A 136 -3.35 -5.62 -15.55
CA LEU A 136 -3.03 -4.21 -15.72
C LEU A 136 -2.84 -3.86 -17.21
N GLU A 137 -2.10 -4.66 -17.97
CA GLU A 137 -1.91 -4.49 -19.41
C GLU A 137 -3.25 -4.48 -20.17
N ALA A 138 -4.15 -5.38 -19.82
CA ALA A 138 -5.43 -5.53 -20.50
C ALA A 138 -6.46 -4.46 -20.12
N LYS A 139 -6.50 -4.05 -18.84
CA LYS A 139 -7.58 -3.22 -18.30
C LYS A 139 -7.18 -1.77 -18.07
N HIS A 140 -5.92 -1.51 -17.69
CA HIS A 140 -5.38 -0.20 -17.31
C HIS A 140 -4.25 0.22 -18.25
N PHE A 141 -4.43 -0.01 -19.55
CA PHE A 141 -3.39 0.07 -20.58
C PHE A 141 -2.68 1.43 -20.67
N THR A 142 -3.33 2.52 -20.25
CA THR A 142 -2.73 3.88 -20.32
C THR A 142 -1.53 4.05 -19.42
N HIS A 143 -1.53 3.46 -18.22
CA HIS A 143 -0.52 3.67 -17.19
C HIS A 143 0.02 2.35 -16.60
N TRP A 144 -0.27 1.21 -17.20
CA TRP A 144 0.01 -0.11 -16.63
C TRP A 144 1.48 -0.30 -16.22
N GLU A 145 2.45 0.17 -17.01
CA GLU A 145 3.88 0.05 -16.67
C GLU A 145 4.22 0.82 -15.39
N THR A 146 3.72 2.06 -15.30
CA THR A 146 3.91 2.90 -14.10
C THR A 146 3.27 2.25 -12.88
N LEU A 147 2.05 1.75 -13.03
CA LEU A 147 1.29 1.09 -11.97
C LEU A 147 1.96 -0.20 -11.52
N PHE A 148 2.41 -1.01 -12.46
CA PHE A 148 3.14 -2.24 -12.14
C PHE A 148 4.48 -1.96 -11.44
N ASN A 149 5.21 -0.94 -11.87
CA ASN A 149 6.44 -0.52 -11.19
C ASN A 149 6.19 -0.07 -9.74
N GLU A 150 5.09 0.63 -9.46
CA GLU A 150 4.73 0.98 -8.07
C GLU A 150 4.33 -0.26 -7.26
N PHE A 151 3.60 -1.20 -7.85
CA PHE A 151 3.33 -2.50 -7.23
C PHE A 151 4.63 -3.21 -6.84
N LEU A 152 5.61 -3.29 -7.76
CA LEU A 152 6.90 -3.93 -7.50
C LEU A 152 7.67 -3.25 -6.36
N LYS A 153 7.59 -1.92 -6.22
CA LYS A 153 8.18 -1.20 -5.08
C LYS A 153 7.54 -1.64 -3.75
N GLY A 154 6.22 -1.83 -3.73
CA GLY A 154 5.51 -2.37 -2.58
C GLY A 154 5.90 -3.82 -2.28
N TYR A 155 5.97 -4.66 -3.31
CA TYR A 155 6.29 -6.08 -3.18
C TYR A 155 7.71 -6.36 -2.67
N LYS A 156 8.65 -5.44 -2.88
CA LYS A 156 10.03 -5.54 -2.34
C LYS A 156 10.10 -5.68 -0.81
N HIS A 157 9.01 -5.48 -0.09
CA HIS A 157 8.93 -5.75 1.35
C HIS A 157 8.82 -7.25 1.70
N SER A 158 8.55 -8.12 0.73
CA SER A 158 8.56 -9.57 0.93
C SER A 158 9.97 -10.09 1.22
N LYS A 159 10.05 -11.09 2.11
CA LYS A 159 11.29 -11.77 2.50
C LYS A 159 12.01 -12.44 1.32
N GLU A 160 11.27 -12.87 0.32
CA GLU A 160 11.78 -13.57 -0.86
C GLU A 160 11.64 -12.75 -2.15
N ALA A 161 11.43 -11.43 -2.04
CA ALA A 161 11.14 -10.56 -3.17
C ALA A 161 12.13 -10.74 -4.34
N ASP A 162 13.43 -10.73 -4.07
CA ASP A 162 14.45 -10.82 -5.14
C ASP A 162 14.33 -12.14 -5.92
N LYS A 163 14.12 -13.26 -5.23
CA LYS A 163 13.97 -14.59 -5.86
C LYS A 163 12.69 -14.64 -6.71
N VAL A 164 11.58 -14.11 -6.17
CA VAL A 164 10.29 -14.08 -6.87
C VAL A 164 10.36 -13.18 -8.11
N LEU A 165 10.96 -12.00 -8.00
CA LEU A 165 11.08 -11.06 -9.11
C LEU A 165 12.04 -11.57 -10.21
N GLU A 166 13.10 -12.28 -9.83
CA GLU A 166 13.96 -12.96 -10.83
C GLU A 166 13.19 -14.09 -11.54
N ARG A 167 12.39 -14.86 -10.77
CA ARG A 167 11.54 -15.90 -11.34
C ARG A 167 10.47 -15.34 -12.27
N LEU A 168 9.88 -14.19 -11.92
CA LEU A 168 8.91 -13.49 -12.74
C LEU A 168 9.45 -13.20 -14.14
N LYS A 169 10.70 -12.74 -14.27
CA LYS A 169 11.35 -12.53 -15.59
C LYS A 169 11.38 -13.80 -16.44
N GLN A 170 11.58 -14.95 -15.80
CA GLN A 170 11.58 -16.25 -16.49
C GLN A 170 10.17 -16.67 -16.92
N VAL A 171 9.16 -16.46 -16.07
CA VAL A 171 7.74 -16.70 -16.38
C VAL A 171 7.32 -15.87 -17.60
N GLU A 172 7.63 -14.58 -17.60
CA GLU A 172 7.31 -13.67 -18.71
C GLU A 172 7.97 -14.08 -20.04
N ARG A 173 9.19 -14.59 -20.00
CA ARG A 173 9.87 -15.09 -21.23
C ARG A 173 9.14 -16.28 -21.83
N ARG A 174 8.64 -17.20 -21.02
CA ARG A 174 7.89 -18.38 -21.48
C ARG A 174 6.57 -18.01 -22.15
N GLY A 175 5.88 -17.00 -21.65
CA GLY A 175 4.61 -16.50 -22.22
C GLY A 175 4.75 -15.92 -23.63
N ARG A 176 5.89 -15.30 -23.95
CA ARG A 176 6.16 -14.67 -25.25
C ARG A 176 6.40 -15.66 -26.41
N TYR A 177 6.66 -16.92 -26.13
CA TYR A 177 6.95 -17.95 -27.15
C TYR A 177 5.74 -18.84 -27.45
N LYS A 178 4.54 -18.50 -26.97
CA LYS A 178 3.30 -19.24 -27.24
C LYS A 178 2.33 -18.51 -28.21
N GLY A 179 2.86 -17.54 -28.96
CA GLY A 179 2.13 -16.89 -30.04
C GLY A 179 2.46 -17.47 -31.39
#